data_c515777d6fb1af9ade203d853d205b48
#
_entry.id   c515777d6fb1af9ade203d853d205b48
#
_cell.length_a   1.000
_cell.length_b   1.000
_cell.length_c   1.000
_cell.angle_alpha   90.00
_cell.angle_beta   90.00
_cell.angle_gamma   90.00
#
_symmetry.space_group_name_H-M   'P 1'
#
loop_
_entity.id
_entity.type
_entity.pdbx_description
1 polymer ?
#
loop_
_entity_poly.entity_id
_entity_poly.type
_entity_poly.pdbx_seq_one_letter_code
_entity_poly.pdbx_strand_id
1 'polypeptide(L)'
;MKITKGKVIGILGGGQLAKMLCEAAKELNYKTLVLDPSEDACARFSADTFIMANYDDKEALKTMAELSSVITYEFENVPTLSLEILKELDAYIPQGNRPLYISQNRIREKTAVEKLGIRTAKFKVVKSQEDLKDAITEIGYPAILKTTAGGYDGKGQWIIRDESDLNEIETGKTECILEEMINFNLEVSCLVVRGVNGDVITFPVGENIHKNGILHMTIVPARIDDELKKEVEQISKKIIENLDFVGPLGIEFFIGKAGEIYFNEMAPRPHNSAHYTTDGCDSSQFHLHIKSICGEKMDLPKLIKNSVMLNVLGEHKKYIENFKDNENEILHIYGKKEWKINRKMGHINFTGNQLDEIIERAESLYLEGK
;
A
#
# COMPACT_ATOMS: atom_id res chain seq x y z
N MET A 1 -7.41 -9.49 22.34
CA MET A 1 -7.19 -8.51 23.46
C MET A 1 -7.77 -7.17 23.01
N LYS A 2 -8.44 -6.41 23.89
CA LYS A 2 -8.97 -5.08 23.56
C LYS A 2 -8.12 -4.00 24.24
N ILE A 3 -7.58 -3.09 23.46
CA ILE A 3 -6.83 -1.93 23.97
C ILE A 3 -7.81 -0.82 24.33
N THR A 4 -7.71 -0.29 25.57
CA THR A 4 -8.62 0.76 26.04
C THR A 4 -8.21 2.13 25.54
N LYS A 5 -9.19 3.02 25.34
CA LYS A 5 -8.95 4.43 24.97
C LYS A 5 -7.98 5.12 25.93
N GLY A 6 -7.22 6.07 25.43
CA GLY A 6 -6.16 6.78 26.17
C GLY A 6 -4.82 6.05 26.24
N LYS A 7 -4.75 4.78 25.82
CA LYS A 7 -3.50 4.03 25.74
C LYS A 7 -2.65 4.44 24.55
N VAL A 8 -1.36 4.15 24.62
CA VAL A 8 -0.37 4.50 23.59
C VAL A 8 -0.27 3.41 22.55
N ILE A 9 -0.34 3.79 21.29
CA ILE A 9 -0.05 2.97 20.10
C ILE A 9 1.35 3.33 19.62
N GLY A 10 2.26 2.37 19.61
CA GLY A 10 3.58 2.52 18.99
C GLY A 10 3.49 2.32 17.48
N ILE A 11 4.18 3.17 16.72
CA ILE A 11 4.23 3.09 15.25
C ILE A 11 5.69 3.09 14.80
N LEU A 12 6.13 1.99 14.18
CA LEU A 12 7.43 1.92 13.50
C LEU A 12 7.31 2.55 12.12
N GLY A 13 8.16 3.56 11.85
CA GLY A 13 8.09 4.39 10.67
C GLY A 13 7.35 5.70 10.91
N GLY A 14 7.89 6.79 10.37
CA GLY A 14 7.41 8.16 10.56
C GLY A 14 6.99 8.84 9.24
N GLY A 15 6.69 8.06 8.19
CA GLY A 15 6.27 8.57 6.90
C GLY A 15 4.86 9.14 6.88
N GLN A 16 4.33 9.36 5.69
CA GLN A 16 2.98 9.94 5.53
C GLN A 16 1.87 9.03 6.09
N LEU A 17 2.04 7.69 6.01
CA LEU A 17 1.03 6.78 6.55
C LEU A 17 1.00 6.84 8.08
N ALA A 18 2.16 6.93 8.73
CA ALA A 18 2.25 7.14 10.18
C ALA A 18 1.61 8.48 10.60
N LYS A 19 1.82 9.57 9.83
CA LYS A 19 1.14 10.85 10.09
C LYS A 19 -0.38 10.65 10.14
N MET A 20 -0.96 10.07 9.10
CA MET A 20 -2.41 9.84 9.01
C MET A 20 -2.90 8.81 10.05
N LEU A 21 -2.07 7.83 10.45
CA LEU A 21 -2.38 6.94 11.57
C LEU A 21 -2.43 7.69 12.91
N CYS A 22 -1.51 8.62 13.16
CA CYS A 22 -1.54 9.46 14.36
C CYS A 22 -2.80 10.31 14.42
N GLU A 23 -3.20 10.90 13.30
CA GLU A 23 -4.43 11.71 13.18
C GLU A 23 -5.67 10.86 13.50
N ALA A 24 -5.81 9.69 12.85
CA ALA A 24 -6.91 8.75 13.13
C ALA A 24 -6.90 8.20 14.57
N ALA A 25 -5.72 7.90 15.12
CA ALA A 25 -5.60 7.46 16.51
C ALA A 25 -6.09 8.53 17.50
N LYS A 26 -5.75 9.80 17.26
CA LYS A 26 -6.20 10.94 18.06
C LYS A 26 -7.73 11.12 18.01
N GLU A 27 -8.34 11.00 16.82
CA GLU A 27 -9.78 11.05 16.64
C GLU A 27 -10.49 9.90 17.39
N LEU A 28 -9.85 8.73 17.43
CA LEU A 28 -10.31 7.58 18.20
C LEU A 28 -9.93 7.61 19.68
N ASN A 29 -9.37 8.71 20.19
CA ASN A 29 -8.94 8.91 21.57
C ASN A 29 -7.82 7.95 22.04
N TYR A 30 -6.87 7.64 21.16
CA TYR A 30 -5.60 7.00 21.51
C TYR A 30 -4.47 8.01 21.47
N LYS A 31 -3.38 7.69 22.17
CA LYS A 31 -2.10 8.38 22.06
C LYS A 31 -1.18 7.63 21.13
N THR A 32 -0.21 8.32 20.55
CA THR A 32 0.75 7.72 19.62
C THR A 32 2.19 7.99 20.01
N LEU A 33 3.03 6.98 19.81
CA LEU A 33 4.47 7.07 19.91
C LEU A 33 5.05 6.59 18.59
N VAL A 34 5.79 7.44 17.87
CA VAL A 34 6.42 7.11 16.58
C VAL A 34 7.92 6.98 16.76
N LEU A 35 8.51 5.94 16.15
CA LEU A 35 9.96 5.76 16.04
C LEU A 35 10.38 5.83 14.58
N ASP A 36 11.27 6.77 14.24
CA ASP A 36 11.81 6.94 12.89
C ASP A 36 13.19 7.62 12.95
N PRO A 37 14.17 7.24 12.13
CA PRO A 37 15.50 7.85 12.12
C PRO A 37 15.53 9.25 11.52
N SER A 38 14.50 9.65 10.76
CA SER A 38 14.51 10.92 10.02
C SER A 38 14.06 12.08 10.90
N GLU A 39 14.87 13.13 10.93
CA GLU A 39 14.46 14.41 11.51
C GLU A 39 13.25 15.02 10.80
N ASP A 40 13.11 14.72 9.50
CA ASP A 40 12.06 15.22 8.61
C ASP A 40 10.90 14.23 8.43
N ALA A 41 10.71 13.33 9.40
CA ALA A 41 9.60 12.38 9.40
C ALA A 41 8.25 13.12 9.39
N CYS A 42 7.35 12.72 8.48
CA CYS A 42 6.03 13.35 8.33
C CYS A 42 5.19 13.31 9.62
N ALA A 43 5.31 12.22 10.37
CA ALA A 43 4.56 12.00 11.60
C ALA A 43 5.11 12.74 12.82
N ARG A 44 6.31 13.36 12.75
CA ARG A 44 6.99 13.95 13.90
C ARG A 44 6.13 14.90 14.71
N PHE A 45 5.33 15.72 14.05
CA PHE A 45 4.49 16.73 14.70
C PHE A 45 3.03 16.29 14.89
N SER A 46 2.65 15.12 14.34
CA SER A 46 1.32 14.53 14.54
C SER A 46 1.29 13.54 15.71
N ALA A 47 2.45 12.94 16.04
CA ALA A 47 2.60 12.02 17.17
C ALA A 47 2.63 12.76 18.53
N ASP A 48 2.07 12.12 19.58
CA ASP A 48 2.20 12.62 20.96
C ASP A 48 3.62 12.49 21.49
N THR A 49 4.34 11.45 21.07
CA THR A 49 5.75 11.21 21.38
C THR A 49 6.49 10.77 20.13
N PHE A 50 7.68 11.33 19.91
CA PHE A 50 8.54 10.96 18.79
C PHE A 50 9.92 10.54 19.29
N ILE A 51 10.36 9.33 18.90
CA ILE A 51 11.69 8.81 19.18
C ILE A 51 12.48 8.86 17.87
N MET A 52 13.53 9.69 17.84
CA MET A 52 14.42 9.78 16.70
C MET A 52 15.58 8.79 16.91
N ALA A 53 15.47 7.61 16.32
CA ALA A 53 16.47 6.54 16.42
C ALA A 53 16.39 5.61 15.21
N ASN A 54 17.46 4.87 14.95
CA ASN A 54 17.46 3.81 13.95
C ASN A 54 16.50 2.69 14.36
N TYR A 55 15.95 1.98 13.37
CA TYR A 55 15.00 0.88 13.62
C TYR A 55 15.61 -0.33 14.34
N ASP A 56 16.93 -0.44 14.43
CA ASP A 56 17.68 -1.48 15.14
C ASP A 56 18.24 -1.02 16.49
N ASP A 57 17.94 0.22 16.91
CA ASP A 57 18.35 0.75 18.21
C ASP A 57 17.57 0.06 19.35
N LYS A 58 18.29 -0.78 20.10
CA LYS A 58 17.69 -1.62 21.15
C LYS A 58 17.08 -0.82 22.30
N GLU A 59 17.71 0.29 22.70
CA GLU A 59 17.20 1.12 23.81
C GLU A 59 15.95 1.91 23.37
N ALA A 60 15.93 2.38 22.13
CA ALA A 60 14.76 3.05 21.56
C ALA A 60 13.57 2.06 21.41
N LEU A 61 13.84 0.84 20.92
CA LEU A 61 12.83 -0.21 20.80
C LEU A 61 12.31 -0.66 22.18
N LYS A 62 13.18 -0.76 23.18
CA LYS A 62 12.80 -1.05 24.56
C LYS A 62 11.89 0.05 25.12
N THR A 63 12.27 1.30 24.95
CA THR A 63 11.43 2.45 25.36
C THR A 63 10.07 2.40 24.66
N MET A 64 10.03 2.08 23.37
CA MET A 64 8.79 1.93 22.62
C MET A 64 7.94 0.78 23.18
N ALA A 65 8.53 -0.37 23.48
CA ALA A 65 7.83 -1.53 24.05
C ALA A 65 7.25 -1.22 25.44
N GLU A 66 7.99 -0.54 26.30
CA GLU A 66 7.57 -0.19 27.66
C GLU A 66 6.40 0.83 27.66
N LEU A 67 6.40 1.79 26.73
CA LEU A 67 5.42 2.86 26.69
C LEU A 67 4.18 2.51 25.88
N SER A 68 4.23 1.53 24.97
CA SER A 68 3.14 1.21 24.05
C SER A 68 2.31 0.02 24.54
N SER A 69 1.00 0.10 24.40
CA SER A 69 0.08 -1.01 24.69
C SER A 69 -0.12 -1.95 23.49
N VAL A 70 0.15 -1.45 22.30
CA VAL A 70 0.18 -2.18 21.03
C VAL A 70 1.15 -1.46 20.10
N ILE A 71 1.88 -2.21 19.28
CA ILE A 71 2.80 -1.66 18.29
C ILE A 71 2.36 -2.09 16.90
N THR A 72 2.46 -1.17 15.95
CA THR A 72 2.21 -1.37 14.53
C THR A 72 3.35 -0.80 13.69
N TYR A 73 3.32 -1.05 12.39
CA TYR A 73 4.25 -0.46 11.42
C TYR A 73 3.49 0.15 10.25
N GLU A 74 4.09 1.18 9.61
CA GLU A 74 3.46 1.92 8.53
C GLU A 74 4.01 1.59 7.15
N PHE A 75 5.13 0.85 7.05
CA PHE A 75 5.81 0.54 5.79
C PHE A 75 6.22 -0.93 5.71
N GLU A 76 6.36 -1.45 4.48
CA GLU A 76 6.64 -2.86 4.22
C GLU A 76 8.11 -3.27 4.42
N ASN A 77 9.05 -2.33 4.45
CA ASN A 77 10.48 -2.62 4.57
C ASN A 77 11.02 -2.50 6.00
N VAL A 78 10.16 -2.76 7.00
CA VAL A 78 10.60 -2.81 8.41
C VAL A 78 11.68 -3.89 8.55
N PRO A 79 12.84 -3.56 9.17
CA PRO A 79 13.87 -4.55 9.39
C PRO A 79 13.35 -5.70 10.27
N THR A 80 13.58 -6.93 9.86
CA THR A 80 13.17 -8.13 10.62
C THR A 80 13.73 -8.09 12.04
N LEU A 81 14.96 -7.62 12.20
CA LEU A 81 15.63 -7.47 13.51
C LEU A 81 14.82 -6.60 14.48
N SER A 82 14.20 -5.51 14.01
CA SER A 82 13.36 -4.65 14.87
C SER A 82 12.20 -5.43 15.50
N LEU A 83 11.53 -6.24 14.67
CA LEU A 83 10.40 -7.05 15.13
C LEU A 83 10.84 -8.21 16.04
N GLU A 84 12.02 -8.78 15.79
CA GLU A 84 12.62 -9.80 16.66
C GLU A 84 12.95 -9.24 18.05
N ILE A 85 13.60 -8.07 18.11
CA ILE A 85 13.90 -7.36 19.37
C ILE A 85 12.61 -7.05 20.14
N LEU A 86 11.60 -6.49 19.47
CA LEU A 86 10.32 -6.17 20.09
C LEU A 86 9.59 -7.43 20.59
N LYS A 87 9.72 -8.56 19.90
CA LYS A 87 9.17 -9.84 20.31
C LYS A 87 9.90 -10.39 21.56
N GLU A 88 11.23 -10.26 21.63
CA GLU A 88 12.02 -10.62 22.81
C GLU A 88 11.64 -9.77 24.04
N LEU A 89 11.13 -8.56 23.82
CA LEU A 89 10.64 -7.64 24.86
C LEU A 89 9.14 -7.85 25.19
N ASP A 90 8.53 -8.95 24.73
CA ASP A 90 7.11 -9.25 24.90
C ASP A 90 6.15 -8.15 24.40
N ALA A 91 6.59 -7.32 23.45
CA ALA A 91 5.75 -6.28 22.87
C ALA A 91 4.58 -6.87 22.06
N TYR A 92 3.39 -6.31 22.24
CA TYR A 92 2.21 -6.76 21.51
C TYR A 92 2.17 -6.16 20.10
N ILE A 93 2.48 -6.98 19.09
CA ILE A 93 2.50 -6.62 17.66
C ILE A 93 1.54 -7.57 16.94
N PRO A 94 0.23 -7.26 16.87
CA PRO A 94 -0.76 -8.19 16.31
C PRO A 94 -0.59 -8.46 14.81
N GLN A 95 0.04 -7.57 14.06
CA GLN A 95 0.36 -7.77 12.64
C GLN A 95 1.38 -8.90 12.41
N GLY A 96 2.29 -9.10 13.37
CA GLY A 96 3.37 -10.09 13.26
C GLY A 96 4.39 -9.77 12.17
N ASN A 97 5.30 -10.71 11.92
CA ASN A 97 6.37 -10.58 10.92
C ASN A 97 6.11 -11.39 9.63
N ARG A 98 5.25 -12.42 9.69
CA ARG A 98 5.02 -13.32 8.55
C ARG A 98 4.51 -12.63 7.28
N PRO A 99 3.52 -11.72 7.34
CA PRO A 99 3.06 -11.01 6.15
C PRO A 99 4.14 -10.13 5.53
N LEU A 100 4.94 -9.44 6.35
CA LEU A 100 6.10 -8.68 5.87
C LEU A 100 7.11 -9.60 5.17
N TYR A 101 7.48 -10.73 5.80
CA TYR A 101 8.38 -11.69 5.20
C TYR A 101 7.89 -12.19 3.84
N ILE A 102 6.59 -12.38 3.68
CA ILE A 102 6.00 -12.83 2.41
C ILE A 102 6.03 -11.69 1.39
N SER A 103 5.52 -10.52 1.72
CA SER A 103 5.38 -9.39 0.77
C SER A 103 6.70 -8.72 0.38
N GLN A 104 7.74 -8.82 1.22
CA GLN A 104 9.07 -8.27 0.92
C GLN A 104 9.81 -9.00 -0.23
N ASN A 105 9.26 -10.10 -0.75
CA ASN A 105 9.88 -10.84 -1.83
C ASN A 105 8.81 -11.37 -2.81
N ARG A 106 8.86 -10.92 -4.06
CA ARG A 106 7.87 -11.25 -5.11
C ARG A 106 7.67 -12.74 -5.35
N ILE A 107 8.73 -13.55 -5.20
CA ILE A 107 8.63 -15.01 -5.37
C ILE A 107 7.82 -15.61 -4.23
N ARG A 108 8.11 -15.21 -2.98
CA ARG A 108 7.38 -15.69 -1.80
C ARG A 108 5.92 -15.27 -1.86
N GLU A 109 5.68 -14.02 -2.25
CA GLU A 109 4.37 -13.41 -2.38
C GLU A 109 3.50 -14.19 -3.40
N LYS A 110 3.97 -14.30 -4.66
CA LYS A 110 3.24 -15.02 -5.71
C LYS A 110 3.06 -16.49 -5.38
N THR A 111 4.10 -17.17 -4.88
CA THR A 111 4.00 -18.57 -4.46
C THR A 111 2.97 -18.78 -3.35
N ALA A 112 2.87 -17.84 -2.39
CA ALA A 112 1.87 -17.92 -1.31
C ALA A 112 0.45 -17.79 -1.88
N VAL A 113 0.25 -16.88 -2.82
CA VAL A 113 -1.05 -16.61 -3.46
C VAL A 113 -1.47 -17.75 -4.40
N GLU A 114 -0.53 -18.31 -5.20
CA GLU A 114 -0.81 -19.46 -6.06
C GLU A 114 -1.24 -20.71 -5.28
N LYS A 115 -0.66 -20.95 -4.10
CA LYS A 115 -1.08 -22.04 -3.20
C LYS A 115 -2.54 -21.95 -2.76
N LEU A 116 -3.14 -20.76 -2.84
CA LEU A 116 -4.55 -20.53 -2.59
C LEU A 116 -5.42 -20.78 -3.85
N GLY A 117 -4.83 -21.15 -4.97
CA GLY A 117 -5.52 -21.30 -6.25
C GLY A 117 -5.92 -19.97 -6.89
N ILE A 118 -5.26 -18.88 -6.51
CA ILE A 118 -5.48 -17.55 -7.08
C ILE A 118 -4.48 -17.37 -8.24
N ARG A 119 -4.97 -16.87 -9.36
CA ARG A 119 -4.18 -16.68 -10.58
C ARG A 119 -3.20 -15.52 -10.39
N THR A 120 -1.94 -15.75 -10.79
CA THR A 120 -0.90 -14.73 -10.91
C THR A 120 -0.39 -14.69 -12.36
N ALA A 121 0.41 -13.72 -12.75
CA ALA A 121 1.22 -13.81 -13.96
C ALA A 121 2.14 -15.05 -13.84
N LYS A 122 2.30 -15.83 -14.91
CA LYS A 122 3.30 -16.92 -14.91
C LYS A 122 4.67 -16.35 -14.65
N PHE A 123 5.47 -17.03 -13.83
CA PHE A 123 6.77 -16.51 -13.48
C PHE A 123 7.85 -17.58 -13.34
N LYS A 124 9.10 -17.14 -13.48
CA LYS A 124 10.31 -17.96 -13.25
C LYS A 124 11.33 -17.17 -12.44
N VAL A 125 12.06 -17.89 -11.59
CA VAL A 125 13.17 -17.32 -10.83
C VAL A 125 14.40 -17.21 -11.71
N VAL A 126 15.09 -16.07 -11.66
CA VAL A 126 16.28 -15.77 -12.47
C VAL A 126 17.41 -15.35 -11.55
N LYS A 127 18.49 -16.14 -11.51
CA LYS A 127 19.70 -15.90 -10.73
C LYS A 127 20.94 -15.65 -11.59
N SER A 128 20.87 -16.03 -12.87
CA SER A 128 21.96 -15.95 -13.82
C SER A 128 21.45 -15.57 -15.22
N GLN A 129 22.37 -15.27 -16.12
CA GLN A 129 22.04 -15.02 -17.52
C GLN A 129 21.53 -16.30 -18.23
N GLU A 130 21.96 -17.46 -17.78
CA GLU A 130 21.47 -18.75 -18.29
C GLU A 130 20.02 -18.98 -17.85
N ASP A 131 19.70 -18.76 -16.55
CA ASP A 131 18.32 -18.83 -16.06
C ASP A 131 17.39 -17.89 -16.82
N LEU A 132 17.87 -16.67 -17.19
CA LEU A 132 17.05 -15.72 -17.95
C LEU A 132 16.68 -16.26 -19.33
N LYS A 133 17.64 -16.89 -20.03
CA LYS A 133 17.40 -17.50 -21.36
C LYS A 133 16.44 -18.68 -21.27
N ASP A 134 16.59 -19.52 -20.25
CA ASP A 134 15.69 -20.65 -20.02
C ASP A 134 14.29 -20.14 -19.65
N ALA A 135 14.21 -19.17 -18.75
CA ALA A 135 12.95 -18.60 -18.33
C ALA A 135 12.17 -17.95 -19.48
N ILE A 136 12.85 -17.22 -20.39
CA ILE A 136 12.20 -16.58 -21.53
C ILE A 136 11.68 -17.63 -22.54
N THR A 137 12.35 -18.76 -22.65
CA THR A 137 11.91 -19.87 -23.52
C THR A 137 10.58 -20.46 -23.03
N GLU A 138 10.33 -20.47 -21.70
CA GLU A 138 9.09 -20.97 -21.13
C GLU A 138 7.98 -19.90 -21.02
N ILE A 139 8.34 -18.65 -20.70
CA ILE A 139 7.40 -17.54 -20.51
C ILE A 139 7.00 -16.91 -21.84
N GLY A 140 7.95 -16.77 -22.79
CA GLY A 140 7.75 -16.08 -24.05
C GLY A 140 7.92 -14.57 -23.96
N TYR A 141 7.66 -13.91 -25.09
CA TYR A 141 7.67 -12.45 -25.22
C TYR A 141 6.25 -11.89 -25.43
N PRO A 142 5.94 -10.69 -24.95
CA PRO A 142 6.76 -9.87 -24.06
C PRO A 142 6.74 -10.37 -22.61
N ALA A 143 7.82 -10.09 -21.87
CA ALA A 143 7.96 -10.46 -20.47
C ALA A 143 8.49 -9.25 -19.64
N ILE A 144 8.39 -9.35 -18.33
CA ILE A 144 8.90 -8.33 -17.41
C ILE A 144 9.86 -8.99 -16.42
N LEU A 145 11.13 -8.59 -16.44
CA LEU A 145 12.09 -8.97 -15.41
C LEU A 145 12.01 -7.97 -14.26
N LYS A 146 11.90 -8.47 -13.03
CA LYS A 146 11.82 -7.62 -11.82
C LYS A 146 12.82 -8.11 -10.77
N THR A 147 13.41 -7.19 -10.00
CA THR A 147 14.10 -7.59 -8.77
C THR A 147 13.11 -8.20 -7.79
N THR A 148 13.52 -9.25 -7.06
CA THR A 148 12.64 -9.94 -6.11
C THR A 148 12.32 -9.12 -4.88
N ALA A 149 13.18 -8.16 -4.51
CA ALA A 149 13.01 -7.27 -3.37
C ALA A 149 13.48 -5.84 -3.70
N GLY A 150 13.00 -4.85 -2.96
CA GLY A 150 13.46 -3.45 -3.02
C GLY A 150 12.98 -2.64 -4.24
N GLY A 151 12.18 -3.21 -5.14
CA GLY A 151 11.55 -2.50 -6.25
C GLY A 151 10.28 -1.77 -5.80
N TYR A 152 10.09 -0.52 -6.25
CA TYR A 152 8.89 0.29 -6.03
C TYR A 152 8.72 1.33 -7.14
N ASP A 153 7.50 1.74 -7.42
CA ASP A 153 7.17 2.78 -8.41
C ASP A 153 7.90 2.55 -9.77
N GLY A 154 7.90 1.29 -10.28
CA GLY A 154 8.53 0.92 -11.56
C GLY A 154 10.06 0.76 -11.52
N LYS A 155 10.73 0.99 -10.39
CA LYS A 155 12.17 0.76 -10.24
C LYS A 155 12.50 -0.72 -10.11
N GLY A 156 13.62 -1.14 -10.71
CA GLY A 156 14.05 -2.54 -10.70
C GLY A 156 13.18 -3.43 -11.59
N GLN A 157 12.66 -2.87 -12.69
CA GLN A 157 11.88 -3.60 -13.70
C GLN A 157 12.43 -3.32 -15.10
N TRP A 158 12.47 -4.36 -15.94
CA TRP A 158 12.89 -4.30 -17.33
C TRP A 158 11.88 -5.05 -18.20
N ILE A 159 11.35 -4.35 -19.19
CA ILE A 159 10.44 -4.95 -20.16
C ILE A 159 11.30 -5.62 -21.24
N ILE A 160 11.05 -6.88 -21.52
CA ILE A 160 11.72 -7.69 -22.53
C ILE A 160 10.71 -7.96 -23.64
N ARG A 161 10.85 -7.26 -24.76
CA ARG A 161 9.93 -7.33 -25.90
C ARG A 161 10.35 -8.39 -26.91
N ASP A 162 11.65 -8.59 -27.05
CA ASP A 162 12.25 -9.54 -27.97
C ASP A 162 13.67 -9.93 -27.50
N GLU A 163 14.36 -10.74 -28.31
CA GLU A 163 15.68 -11.26 -27.98
C GLU A 163 16.77 -10.17 -27.87
N SER A 164 16.59 -9.01 -28.53
CA SER A 164 17.59 -7.94 -28.49
C SER A 164 17.66 -7.30 -27.09
N ASP A 165 16.53 -7.16 -26.39
CA ASP A 165 16.46 -6.61 -25.04
C ASP A 165 17.25 -7.46 -24.01
N LEU A 166 17.41 -8.78 -24.25
CA LEU A 166 18.16 -9.68 -23.35
C LEU A 166 19.64 -9.35 -23.27
N ASN A 167 20.21 -8.76 -24.32
CA ASN A 167 21.63 -8.42 -24.37
C ASN A 167 21.97 -7.14 -23.57
N GLU A 168 20.96 -6.34 -23.25
CA GLU A 168 21.11 -5.10 -22.49
C GLU A 168 20.94 -5.31 -20.98
N ILE A 169 20.44 -6.49 -20.57
CA ILE A 169 20.13 -6.79 -19.18
C ILE A 169 21.23 -7.63 -18.55
N GLU A 170 21.89 -7.06 -17.53
CA GLU A 170 22.83 -7.80 -16.69
C GLU A 170 22.08 -8.47 -15.53
N THR A 171 22.13 -9.79 -15.46
CA THR A 171 21.64 -10.58 -14.32
C THR A 171 22.79 -11.11 -13.45
N GLY A 172 22.47 -11.70 -12.29
CA GLY A 172 23.45 -12.33 -11.41
C GLY A 172 23.96 -11.44 -10.26
N LYS A 173 23.65 -10.15 -10.24
CA LYS A 173 23.95 -9.28 -9.07
C LYS A 173 22.90 -9.40 -7.98
N THR A 174 21.64 -9.58 -8.38
CA THR A 174 20.49 -9.77 -7.48
C THR A 174 19.57 -10.83 -8.03
N GLU A 175 18.89 -11.56 -7.17
CA GLU A 175 17.85 -12.49 -7.58
C GLU A 175 16.69 -11.73 -8.21
N CYS A 176 16.24 -12.19 -9.38
CA CYS A 176 15.14 -11.60 -10.13
C CYS A 176 14.00 -12.62 -10.33
N ILE A 177 12.87 -12.13 -10.74
CA ILE A 177 11.72 -12.89 -11.21
C ILE A 177 11.38 -12.42 -12.63
N LEU A 178 11.24 -13.36 -13.58
CA LEU A 178 10.71 -13.08 -14.91
C LEU A 178 9.23 -13.43 -14.91
N GLU A 179 8.39 -12.46 -15.27
CA GLU A 179 6.93 -12.63 -15.35
C GLU A 179 6.44 -12.46 -16.78
N GLU A 180 5.40 -13.24 -17.16
CA GLU A 180 4.66 -12.94 -18.39
C GLU A 180 4.05 -11.54 -18.29
N MET A 181 4.06 -10.80 -19.38
CA MET A 181 3.40 -9.50 -19.43
C MET A 181 1.91 -9.69 -19.67
N ILE A 182 1.10 -9.47 -18.62
CA ILE A 182 -0.36 -9.61 -18.71
C ILE A 182 -0.92 -8.52 -19.62
N ASN A 183 -1.71 -8.94 -20.62
CA ASN A 183 -2.47 -8.02 -21.46
C ASN A 183 -3.80 -7.70 -20.79
N PHE A 184 -3.76 -6.80 -19.82
CA PHE A 184 -4.91 -6.41 -19.03
C PHE A 184 -5.73 -5.27 -19.67
N ASN A 185 -6.99 -5.16 -19.27
CA ASN A 185 -7.88 -4.07 -19.63
C ASN A 185 -7.72 -2.90 -18.66
N LEU A 186 -7.67 -3.19 -17.37
CA LEU A 186 -7.49 -2.19 -16.31
C LEU A 186 -6.87 -2.82 -15.05
N GLU A 187 -6.38 -1.95 -14.18
CA GLU A 187 -5.85 -2.33 -12.88
C GLU A 187 -6.86 -1.93 -11.80
N VAL A 188 -7.05 -2.81 -10.82
CA VAL A 188 -7.90 -2.51 -9.65
C VAL A 188 -7.16 -2.82 -8.37
N SER A 189 -7.60 -2.19 -7.28
CA SER A 189 -7.14 -2.51 -5.95
C SER A 189 -8.30 -2.69 -4.98
N CYS A 190 -8.09 -3.59 -4.02
CA CYS A 190 -8.99 -3.78 -2.89
C CYS A 190 -8.18 -3.65 -1.60
N LEU A 191 -8.64 -2.80 -0.70
CA LEU A 191 -8.13 -2.77 0.66
C LEU A 191 -9.00 -3.66 1.53
N VAL A 192 -8.41 -4.70 2.10
CA VAL A 192 -9.05 -5.60 3.05
C VAL A 192 -8.44 -5.42 4.43
N VAL A 193 -9.26 -5.45 5.47
CA VAL A 193 -8.81 -5.26 6.86
C VAL A 193 -9.28 -6.43 7.72
N ARG A 194 -8.38 -7.02 8.50
CA ARG A 194 -8.71 -8.06 9.47
C ARG A 194 -8.37 -7.59 10.88
N GLY A 195 -9.33 -7.71 11.78
CA GLY A 195 -9.17 -7.39 13.19
C GLY A 195 -8.57 -8.55 14.00
N VAL A 196 -8.01 -8.24 15.18
CA VAL A 196 -7.53 -9.25 16.15
C VAL A 196 -8.62 -10.18 16.66
N ASN A 197 -9.89 -9.84 16.47
CA ASN A 197 -11.06 -10.66 16.76
C ASN A 197 -11.45 -11.62 15.62
N GLY A 198 -10.74 -11.52 14.47
CA GLY A 198 -10.98 -12.34 13.29
C GLY A 198 -11.96 -11.74 12.27
N ASP A 199 -12.62 -10.62 12.58
CA ASP A 199 -13.52 -9.93 11.64
C ASP A 199 -12.72 -9.50 10.40
N VAL A 200 -13.27 -9.76 9.20
CA VAL A 200 -12.67 -9.37 7.91
C VAL A 200 -13.66 -8.52 7.14
N ILE A 201 -13.21 -7.33 6.76
CA ILE A 201 -14.01 -6.37 5.97
C ILE A 201 -13.19 -5.85 4.79
N THR A 202 -13.87 -5.40 3.73
CA THR A 202 -13.26 -4.81 2.54
C THR A 202 -13.77 -3.39 2.34
N PHE A 203 -12.90 -2.54 1.82
CA PHE A 203 -13.31 -1.28 1.22
C PHE A 203 -13.80 -1.48 -0.22
N PRO A 204 -14.60 -0.56 -0.77
CA PRO A 204 -14.99 -0.59 -2.18
C PRO A 204 -13.77 -0.71 -3.10
N VAL A 205 -13.90 -1.53 -4.15
CA VAL A 205 -12.85 -1.72 -5.15
C VAL A 205 -12.59 -0.43 -5.92
N GLY A 206 -11.33 -0.02 -5.99
CA GLY A 206 -10.87 1.13 -6.76
C GLY A 206 -10.21 0.71 -8.07
N GLU A 207 -10.43 1.48 -9.12
CA GLU A 207 -9.70 1.38 -10.39
C GLU A 207 -8.46 2.27 -10.33
N ASN A 208 -7.29 1.72 -10.66
CA ASN A 208 -6.01 2.41 -10.57
C ASN A 208 -5.51 2.79 -11.97
N ILE A 209 -5.14 4.05 -12.12
CA ILE A 209 -4.50 4.56 -13.33
C ILE A 209 -3.06 4.93 -12.99
N HIS A 210 -2.11 4.22 -13.61
CA HIS A 210 -0.69 4.48 -13.45
C HIS A 210 -0.15 5.34 -14.63
N LYS A 211 0.79 6.23 -14.32
CA LYS A 211 1.59 6.97 -15.32
C LYS A 211 3.06 6.77 -14.99
N ASN A 212 3.83 6.27 -15.95
CA ASN A 212 5.25 5.97 -15.78
C ASN A 212 5.57 5.06 -14.56
N GLY A 213 4.70 4.07 -14.29
CA GLY A 213 4.85 3.13 -13.18
C GLY A 213 4.49 3.71 -11.81
N ILE A 214 3.99 4.94 -11.72
CA ILE A 214 3.55 5.57 -10.47
C ILE A 214 2.03 5.70 -10.52
N LEU A 215 1.34 5.33 -9.43
CA LEU A 215 -0.09 5.54 -9.30
C LEU A 215 -0.41 7.03 -9.48
N HIS A 216 -1.18 7.34 -10.51
CA HIS A 216 -1.61 8.69 -10.82
C HIS A 216 -2.93 9.03 -10.15
N MET A 217 -3.95 8.17 -10.36
CA MET A 217 -5.25 8.34 -9.70
C MET A 217 -5.90 6.99 -9.38
N THR A 218 -6.80 7.00 -8.41
CA THR A 218 -7.71 5.89 -8.11
C THR A 218 -9.15 6.37 -8.21
N ILE A 219 -9.96 5.66 -8.98
CA ILE A 219 -11.39 5.96 -9.22
C ILE A 219 -12.24 4.97 -8.44
N VAL A 220 -13.18 5.45 -7.63
CA VAL A 220 -14.04 4.62 -6.78
C VAL A 220 -15.51 5.05 -6.89
N PRO A 221 -16.41 4.11 -7.20
CA PRO A 221 -16.17 2.68 -7.44
C PRO A 221 -15.46 2.42 -8.77
N ALA A 222 -14.70 1.32 -8.85
CA ALA A 222 -14.08 0.86 -10.09
C ALA A 222 -15.12 0.66 -11.20
N ARG A 223 -14.76 1.00 -12.44
CA ARG A 223 -15.65 0.89 -13.63
C ARG A 223 -15.65 -0.53 -14.20
N ILE A 224 -15.96 -1.50 -13.35
CA ILE A 224 -16.18 -2.91 -13.67
C ILE A 224 -17.55 -3.34 -13.16
N ASP A 225 -18.05 -4.48 -13.62
CA ASP A 225 -19.35 -4.98 -13.16
C ASP A 225 -19.33 -5.43 -11.69
N ASP A 226 -20.51 -5.55 -11.09
CA ASP A 226 -20.63 -5.85 -9.64
C ASP A 226 -20.25 -7.30 -9.32
N GLU A 227 -20.30 -8.23 -10.26
CA GLU A 227 -19.88 -9.62 -10.06
C GLU A 227 -18.36 -9.66 -9.92
N LEU A 228 -17.67 -8.96 -10.80
CA LEU A 228 -16.21 -8.87 -10.77
C LEU A 228 -15.69 -8.14 -9.52
N LYS A 229 -16.38 -7.08 -9.07
CA LYS A 229 -16.07 -6.42 -7.77
C LYS A 229 -16.15 -7.40 -6.61
N LYS A 230 -17.23 -8.17 -6.54
CA LYS A 230 -17.44 -9.19 -5.50
C LYS A 230 -16.37 -10.28 -5.53
N GLU A 231 -15.96 -10.70 -6.72
CA GLU A 231 -14.89 -11.71 -6.87
C GLU A 231 -13.55 -11.16 -6.37
N VAL A 232 -13.17 -9.92 -6.73
CA VAL A 232 -11.99 -9.22 -6.21
C VAL A 232 -12.02 -9.14 -4.68
N GLU A 233 -13.16 -8.77 -4.09
CA GLU A 233 -13.32 -8.74 -2.63
C GLU A 233 -13.18 -10.12 -1.97
N GLN A 234 -13.75 -11.16 -2.58
CA GLN A 234 -13.66 -12.54 -2.07
C GLN A 234 -12.22 -13.05 -2.13
N ILE A 235 -11.51 -12.81 -3.22
CA ILE A 235 -10.10 -13.13 -3.36
C ILE A 235 -9.27 -12.41 -2.28
N SER A 236 -9.54 -11.13 -2.07
CA SER A 236 -8.83 -10.32 -1.07
C SER A 236 -9.06 -10.85 0.36
N LYS A 237 -10.29 -11.23 0.71
CA LYS A 237 -10.60 -11.88 2.00
C LYS A 237 -9.87 -13.21 2.14
N LYS A 238 -9.89 -14.04 1.11
CA LYS A 238 -9.18 -15.32 1.10
C LYS A 238 -7.68 -15.16 1.35
N ILE A 239 -7.05 -14.14 0.77
CA ILE A 239 -5.62 -13.86 0.96
C ILE A 239 -5.34 -13.47 2.42
N ILE A 240 -6.02 -12.47 2.97
CA ILE A 240 -5.74 -11.96 4.33
C ILE A 240 -5.99 -13.01 5.41
N GLU A 241 -7.03 -13.84 5.27
CA GLU A 241 -7.35 -14.94 6.18
C GLU A 241 -6.25 -16.00 6.19
N ASN A 242 -5.75 -16.40 5.01
CA ASN A 242 -4.71 -17.42 4.89
C ASN A 242 -3.31 -16.93 5.30
N LEU A 243 -3.07 -15.63 5.23
CA LEU A 243 -1.85 -15.01 5.77
C LEU A 243 -1.89 -14.88 7.30
N ASP A 244 -3.06 -15.02 7.91
CA ASP A 244 -3.32 -14.73 9.33
C ASP A 244 -2.88 -13.32 9.73
N PHE A 245 -3.04 -12.38 8.79
CA PHE A 245 -2.60 -11.00 8.98
C PHE A 245 -3.67 -10.18 9.70
N VAL A 246 -3.24 -9.36 10.67
CA VAL A 246 -4.08 -8.37 11.34
C VAL A 246 -3.70 -6.97 10.83
N GLY A 247 -4.71 -6.17 10.52
CA GLY A 247 -4.50 -4.83 9.94
C GLY A 247 -4.99 -4.73 8.50
N PRO A 248 -4.74 -3.60 7.85
CA PRO A 248 -5.07 -3.37 6.45
C PRO A 248 -4.04 -4.02 5.51
N LEU A 249 -4.53 -4.70 4.49
CA LEU A 249 -3.78 -5.29 3.40
C LEU A 249 -4.27 -4.68 2.09
N GLY A 250 -3.45 -3.87 1.45
CA GLY A 250 -3.72 -3.38 0.09
C GLY A 250 -3.33 -4.43 -0.93
N ILE A 251 -4.23 -4.79 -1.83
CA ILE A 251 -3.98 -5.81 -2.86
C ILE A 251 -4.30 -5.21 -4.22
N GLU A 252 -3.39 -5.38 -5.17
CA GLU A 252 -3.54 -4.94 -6.55
C GLU A 252 -3.76 -6.13 -7.50
N PHE A 253 -4.63 -5.93 -8.46
CA PHE A 253 -5.00 -6.94 -9.45
C PHE A 253 -5.02 -6.35 -10.86
N PHE A 254 -4.67 -7.17 -11.84
CA PHE A 254 -4.96 -6.91 -13.24
C PHE A 254 -6.27 -7.58 -13.63
N ILE A 255 -7.11 -6.88 -14.37
CA ILE A 255 -8.32 -7.43 -14.99
C ILE A 255 -8.03 -7.66 -16.47
N GLY A 256 -8.02 -8.91 -16.88
CA GLY A 256 -7.84 -9.34 -18.26
C GLY A 256 -9.00 -8.93 -19.15
N LYS A 257 -8.84 -9.04 -20.47
CA LYS A 257 -9.86 -8.63 -21.46
C LYS A 257 -11.14 -9.45 -21.43
N ALA A 258 -11.10 -10.67 -20.94
CA ALA A 258 -12.26 -11.53 -20.75
C ALA A 258 -12.74 -11.58 -19.29
N GLY A 259 -12.26 -10.64 -18.44
CA GLY A 259 -12.66 -10.52 -17.04
C GLY A 259 -11.82 -11.38 -16.08
N GLU A 260 -10.72 -11.98 -16.54
CA GLU A 260 -9.86 -12.77 -15.65
C GLU A 260 -9.18 -11.86 -14.61
N ILE A 261 -9.15 -12.30 -13.35
CA ILE A 261 -8.47 -11.60 -12.26
C ILE A 261 -7.09 -12.22 -12.06
N TYR A 262 -6.05 -11.40 -12.15
CA TYR A 262 -4.67 -11.77 -11.85
C TYR A 262 -4.18 -10.97 -10.65
N PHE A 263 -3.74 -11.65 -9.61
CA PHE A 263 -3.04 -11.00 -8.51
C PHE A 263 -1.71 -10.38 -9.02
N ASN A 264 -1.48 -9.13 -8.70
CA ASN A 264 -0.23 -8.42 -9.02
C ASN A 264 0.69 -8.36 -7.81
N GLU A 265 0.35 -7.57 -6.80
CA GLU A 265 1.14 -7.41 -5.57
C GLU A 265 0.26 -7.06 -4.37
N MET A 266 0.82 -7.17 -3.15
CA MET A 266 0.15 -6.78 -1.92
C MET A 266 1.08 -6.01 -0.99
N ALA A 267 0.48 -5.14 -0.17
CA ALA A 267 1.18 -4.36 0.84
C ALA A 267 0.49 -4.52 2.20
N PRO A 268 1.15 -5.11 3.24
CA PRO A 268 0.57 -5.34 4.56
C PRO A 268 0.57 -4.06 5.41
N ARG A 269 -0.07 -3.01 4.92
CA ARG A 269 -0.17 -1.66 5.48
C ARG A 269 -1.29 -0.88 4.81
N PRO A 270 -1.65 0.31 5.32
CA PRO A 270 -2.47 1.26 4.57
C PRO A 270 -1.89 1.51 3.18
N HIS A 271 -2.75 1.61 2.17
CA HIS A 271 -2.34 1.66 0.77
C HIS A 271 -2.62 3.02 0.13
N ASN A 272 -1.73 3.44 -0.78
CA ASN A 272 -1.87 4.71 -1.47
C ASN A 272 -3.20 4.80 -2.27
N SER A 273 -3.57 3.72 -2.97
CA SER A 273 -4.83 3.67 -3.72
C SER A 273 -6.09 3.76 -2.83
N ALA A 274 -5.95 3.58 -1.51
CA ALA A 274 -7.06 3.68 -0.57
C ALA A 274 -7.10 5.03 0.19
N HIS A 275 -6.34 6.04 -0.22
CA HIS A 275 -6.43 7.37 0.40
C HIS A 275 -7.77 8.06 0.16
N TYR A 276 -8.52 7.67 -0.89
CA TYR A 276 -9.89 8.14 -1.11
C TYR A 276 -10.80 7.89 0.11
N THR A 277 -10.47 6.88 0.93
CA THR A 277 -11.29 6.51 2.09
C THR A 277 -11.38 7.59 3.14
N THR A 278 -10.44 8.55 3.16
CA THR A 278 -10.42 9.64 4.13
C THR A 278 -11.63 10.58 3.98
N ASP A 279 -12.01 10.88 2.74
CA ASP A 279 -13.09 11.82 2.47
C ASP A 279 -14.30 11.16 1.76
N GLY A 280 -14.07 10.01 1.13
CA GLY A 280 -15.10 9.29 0.36
C GLY A 280 -15.87 8.25 1.15
N CYS A 281 -15.37 7.80 2.32
CA CYS A 281 -16.02 6.78 3.14
C CYS A 281 -16.38 7.31 4.53
N ASP A 282 -17.32 6.61 5.20
CA ASP A 282 -17.72 6.91 6.59
C ASP A 282 -16.66 6.49 7.62
N SER A 283 -15.66 5.72 7.21
CA SER A 283 -14.49 5.36 8.00
C SER A 283 -13.27 5.19 7.10
N SER A 284 -12.15 5.83 7.42
CA SER A 284 -10.94 5.71 6.62
C SER A 284 -10.17 4.42 6.89
N GLN A 285 -9.26 4.08 5.97
CA GLN A 285 -8.32 2.97 6.16
C GLN A 285 -7.48 3.12 7.44
N PHE A 286 -7.19 4.34 7.86
CA PHE A 286 -6.40 4.62 9.06
C PHE A 286 -7.22 4.37 10.32
N HIS A 287 -8.50 4.75 10.35
CA HIS A 287 -9.42 4.41 11.44
C HIS A 287 -9.55 2.91 11.60
N LEU A 288 -9.75 2.18 10.48
CA LEU A 288 -9.90 0.73 10.53
C LEU A 288 -8.59 0.02 10.88
N HIS A 289 -7.44 0.56 10.50
CA HIS A 289 -6.15 0.06 10.99
C HIS A 289 -6.07 0.13 12.52
N ILE A 290 -6.32 1.31 13.10
CA ILE A 290 -6.29 1.49 14.55
C ILE A 290 -7.31 0.56 15.24
N LYS A 291 -8.54 0.52 14.75
CA LYS A 291 -9.58 -0.37 15.31
C LYS A 291 -9.18 -1.84 15.26
N SER A 292 -8.60 -2.29 14.13
CA SER A 292 -8.21 -3.69 13.90
C SER A 292 -7.16 -4.18 14.91
N ILE A 293 -6.13 -3.38 15.16
CA ILE A 293 -5.04 -3.73 16.09
C ILE A 293 -5.42 -3.53 17.55
N CYS A 294 -6.37 -2.63 17.84
CA CYS A 294 -6.88 -2.36 19.18
C CYS A 294 -8.03 -3.28 19.61
N GLY A 295 -8.51 -4.17 18.75
CA GLY A 295 -9.62 -5.08 19.05
C GLY A 295 -10.97 -4.37 19.20
N GLU A 296 -11.15 -3.26 18.50
CA GLU A 296 -12.44 -2.59 18.40
C GLU A 296 -13.31 -3.25 17.32
N LYS A 297 -14.62 -3.06 17.45
CA LYS A 297 -15.56 -3.46 16.40
C LYS A 297 -15.30 -2.64 15.14
N MET A 298 -15.23 -3.32 14.00
CA MET A 298 -15.15 -2.71 12.68
C MET A 298 -16.49 -2.90 11.98
N ASP A 299 -17.12 -1.81 11.59
CA ASP A 299 -18.29 -1.85 10.72
C ASP A 299 -17.84 -1.79 9.26
N LEU A 300 -18.61 -2.41 8.35
CA LEU A 300 -18.30 -2.36 6.92
C LEU A 300 -18.29 -0.91 6.43
N PRO A 301 -17.18 -0.41 5.89
CA PRO A 301 -17.09 0.98 5.44
C PRO A 301 -18.02 1.21 4.24
N LYS A 302 -18.73 2.33 4.28
CA LYS A 302 -19.64 2.75 3.22
C LYS A 302 -19.03 3.88 2.42
N LEU A 303 -19.06 3.75 1.10
CA LEU A 303 -18.77 4.87 0.21
C LEU A 303 -19.91 5.90 0.36
N ILE A 304 -19.57 7.11 0.82
CA ILE A 304 -20.54 8.20 1.03
C ILE A 304 -20.82 8.92 -0.28
N LYS A 305 -19.78 9.13 -1.07
CA LYS A 305 -19.80 9.74 -2.40
C LYS A 305 -18.84 8.99 -3.32
N ASN A 306 -19.09 8.99 -4.62
CA ASN A 306 -18.07 8.57 -5.58
C ASN A 306 -16.81 9.40 -5.36
N SER A 307 -15.64 8.79 -5.55
CA SER A 307 -14.38 9.42 -5.19
C SER A 307 -13.33 9.20 -6.27
N VAL A 308 -12.51 10.22 -6.50
CA VAL A 308 -11.28 10.13 -7.27
C VAL A 308 -10.14 10.64 -6.41
N MET A 309 -9.19 9.79 -6.10
CA MET A 309 -7.95 10.18 -5.44
C MET A 309 -6.90 10.47 -6.50
N LEU A 310 -6.32 11.65 -6.49
CA LEU A 310 -5.26 12.09 -7.39
C LEU A 310 -3.96 12.29 -6.62
N ASN A 311 -2.89 11.59 -7.00
CA ASN A 311 -1.59 11.77 -6.35
C ASN A 311 -0.96 13.12 -6.72
N VAL A 312 -0.42 13.80 -5.72
CA VAL A 312 0.41 15.00 -5.87
C VAL A 312 1.88 14.61 -5.75
N LEU A 313 2.60 14.71 -6.88
CA LEU A 313 4.04 14.46 -6.94
C LEU A 313 4.83 15.76 -6.82
N GLY A 314 6.16 15.66 -6.65
CA GLY A 314 7.01 16.82 -6.43
C GLY A 314 6.97 17.87 -7.57
N GLU A 315 6.84 17.42 -8.81
CA GLU A 315 6.66 18.27 -9.98
C GLU A 315 5.32 19.00 -10.04
N HIS A 316 4.34 18.55 -9.26
CA HIS A 316 3.00 19.15 -9.23
C HIS A 316 2.87 20.36 -8.31
N LYS A 317 3.95 20.79 -7.64
CA LYS A 317 3.95 21.88 -6.66
C LYS A 317 3.21 23.12 -7.15
N LYS A 318 3.53 23.59 -8.37
CA LYS A 318 2.93 24.79 -8.96
C LYS A 318 1.41 24.73 -9.15
N TYR A 319 0.84 23.51 -9.33
CA TYR A 319 -0.61 23.34 -9.53
C TYR A 319 -1.40 23.42 -8.23
N ILE A 320 -0.74 23.14 -7.11
CA ILE A 320 -1.41 23.12 -5.79
C ILE A 320 -1.09 24.36 -4.92
N GLU A 321 -0.16 25.24 -5.33
CA GLU A 321 0.18 26.45 -4.54
C GLU A 321 -1.01 27.37 -4.31
N ASN A 322 -1.97 27.39 -5.23
CA ASN A 322 -3.20 28.18 -5.14
C ASN A 322 -4.44 27.31 -4.94
N PHE A 323 -4.28 26.00 -4.73
CA PHE A 323 -5.41 25.11 -4.52
C PHE A 323 -6.12 25.49 -3.22
N LYS A 324 -7.44 25.53 -3.29
CA LYS A 324 -8.30 25.81 -2.13
C LYS A 324 -9.26 24.67 -1.93
N ASP A 325 -9.22 24.08 -0.75
CA ASP A 325 -10.17 23.08 -0.33
C ASP A 325 -11.61 23.59 -0.42
N ASN A 326 -12.51 22.70 -0.81
CA ASN A 326 -13.95 22.87 -0.74
C ASN A 326 -14.60 21.58 -0.25
N GLU A 327 -15.91 21.54 -0.14
CA GLU A 327 -16.63 20.36 0.38
C GLU A 327 -16.48 19.07 -0.44
N ASN A 328 -15.99 19.16 -1.68
CA ASN A 328 -15.84 18.04 -2.62
C ASN A 328 -14.40 17.85 -3.12
N GLU A 329 -13.48 18.74 -2.80
CA GLU A 329 -12.08 18.70 -3.24
C GLU A 329 -11.17 19.04 -2.05
N ILE A 330 -10.48 18.04 -1.52
CA ILE A 330 -9.67 18.18 -0.31
C ILE A 330 -8.23 17.78 -0.59
N LEU A 331 -7.30 18.69 -0.32
CA LEU A 331 -5.86 18.49 -0.50
C LEU A 331 -5.20 18.02 0.80
N HIS A 332 -4.58 16.87 0.75
CA HIS A 332 -3.80 16.31 1.85
C HIS A 332 -2.29 16.39 1.57
N ILE A 333 -1.58 17.32 2.20
CA ILE A 333 -0.13 17.45 2.11
C ILE A 333 0.56 16.66 3.22
N TYR A 334 1.57 15.87 2.84
CA TYR A 334 2.27 14.98 3.77
C TYR A 334 3.30 15.70 4.67
N GLY A 335 3.73 16.92 4.28
CA GLY A 335 4.69 17.69 5.08
C GLY A 335 6.16 17.36 4.79
N LYS A 336 6.47 16.68 3.69
CA LYS A 336 7.86 16.42 3.27
C LYS A 336 8.53 17.72 2.83
N LYS A 337 9.76 17.98 3.29
CA LYS A 337 10.47 19.24 2.99
C LYS A 337 10.84 19.40 1.52
N GLU A 338 11.37 18.34 0.91
CA GLU A 338 11.91 18.42 -0.45
C GLU A 338 10.93 17.91 -1.50
N TRP A 339 10.56 18.78 -2.41
CA TRP A 339 9.73 18.49 -3.58
C TRP A 339 10.61 17.96 -4.72
N LYS A 340 10.80 16.63 -4.74
CA LYS A 340 11.57 15.94 -5.79
C LYS A 340 10.63 15.34 -6.83
N ILE A 341 11.05 15.33 -8.08
CA ILE A 341 10.34 14.66 -9.20
C ILE A 341 10.00 13.21 -8.80
N ASN A 342 8.80 12.78 -9.11
CA ASN A 342 8.24 11.46 -8.80
C ASN A 342 8.04 11.16 -7.29
N ARG A 343 8.39 12.08 -6.38
CA ARG A 343 8.15 11.89 -4.96
C ARG A 343 6.71 12.24 -4.61
N LYS A 344 5.96 11.30 -4.01
CA LYS A 344 4.61 11.52 -3.51
C LYS A 344 4.64 12.54 -2.36
N MET A 345 4.06 13.72 -2.59
CA MET A 345 4.06 14.87 -1.66
C MET A 345 2.72 15.06 -0.97
N GLY A 346 1.67 14.54 -1.57
CA GLY A 346 0.29 14.63 -1.11
C GLY A 346 -0.65 13.85 -2.01
N HIS A 347 -1.93 14.04 -1.78
CA HIS A 347 -3.01 13.64 -2.69
C HIS A 347 -4.17 14.62 -2.58
N ILE A 348 -5.03 14.61 -3.58
CA ILE A 348 -6.31 15.34 -3.56
C ILE A 348 -7.41 14.32 -3.71
N ASN A 349 -8.40 14.38 -2.84
CA ASN A 349 -9.63 13.63 -2.97
C ASN A 349 -10.71 14.51 -3.58
N PHE A 350 -11.21 14.07 -4.74
CA PHE A 350 -12.39 14.62 -5.38
C PHE A 350 -13.57 13.72 -5.04
N THR A 351 -14.67 14.29 -4.57
CA THR A 351 -15.88 13.55 -4.21
C THR A 351 -17.10 14.13 -4.88
N GLY A 352 -18.10 13.32 -5.22
CA GLY A 352 -19.31 13.80 -5.86
C GLY A 352 -20.29 12.69 -6.20
N ASN A 353 -21.47 13.07 -6.72
CA ASN A 353 -22.50 12.11 -7.10
C ASN A 353 -22.31 11.59 -8.53
N GLN A 354 -21.71 12.38 -9.41
CA GLN A 354 -21.47 12.06 -10.81
C GLN A 354 -20.01 11.70 -11.02
N LEU A 355 -19.72 10.40 -11.25
CA LEU A 355 -18.36 9.89 -11.34
C LEU A 355 -17.56 10.53 -12.48
N ASP A 356 -18.18 10.68 -13.65
CA ASP A 356 -17.52 11.25 -14.83
C ASP A 356 -17.10 12.71 -14.61
N GLU A 357 -17.96 13.52 -13.97
CA GLU A 357 -17.64 14.92 -13.66
C GLU A 357 -16.43 15.07 -12.75
N ILE A 358 -16.32 14.22 -11.72
CA ILE A 358 -15.16 14.27 -10.80
C ILE A 358 -13.89 13.71 -11.44
N ILE A 359 -13.98 12.75 -12.36
CA ILE A 359 -12.85 12.28 -13.16
C ILE A 359 -12.34 13.42 -14.05
N GLU A 360 -13.23 14.06 -14.83
CA GLU A 360 -12.87 15.20 -15.69
C GLU A 360 -12.23 16.33 -14.88
N ARG A 361 -12.79 16.65 -13.71
CA ARG A 361 -12.24 17.67 -12.82
C ARG A 361 -10.83 17.31 -12.31
N ALA A 362 -10.61 16.07 -11.89
CA ALA A 362 -9.32 15.59 -11.44
C ALA A 362 -8.27 15.60 -12.58
N GLU A 363 -8.67 15.21 -13.79
CA GLU A 363 -7.78 15.25 -14.96
C GLU A 363 -7.41 16.67 -15.38
N SER A 364 -8.37 17.62 -15.31
CA SER A 364 -8.14 19.01 -15.72
C SER A 364 -7.13 19.72 -14.85
N LEU A 365 -6.99 19.36 -13.56
CA LEU A 365 -6.12 20.05 -12.62
C LEU A 365 -4.67 20.16 -13.12
N TYR A 366 -4.14 19.12 -13.75
CA TYR A 366 -2.76 19.11 -14.27
C TYR A 366 -2.64 19.59 -15.73
N LEU A 367 -3.77 19.95 -16.36
CA LEU A 367 -3.80 20.54 -17.69
C LEU A 367 -3.88 22.07 -17.65
N GLU A 368 -4.46 22.67 -16.60
CA GLU A 368 -4.65 24.12 -16.43
C GLU A 368 -3.34 24.91 -16.29
N GLY A 369 -2.20 24.28 -16.34
CA GLY A 369 -0.86 24.90 -16.20
C GLY A 369 0.09 24.69 -17.39
N LYS A 370 -0.42 24.26 -18.53
CA LYS A 370 0.40 24.14 -19.77
C LYS A 370 0.33 25.37 -20.62
#